data_ca5573fe4653cc657baea4cadc9bfbbe
#
_entry.id   ca5573fe4653cc657baea4cadc9bfbbe
#
_cell.length_a   1.000
_cell.length_b   1.000
_cell.length_c   1.000
_cell.angle_alpha   90.00
_cell.angle_beta   90.00
_cell.angle_gamma   90.00
#
_symmetry.space_group_name_H-M   'P 1'
#
loop_
_entity.id
_entity.type
_entity.pdbx_description
1 polymer ?
#
loop_
_entity_poly.entity_id
_entity_poly.type
_entity_poly.pdbx_seq_one_letter_code
_entity_poly.pdbx_strand_id
1 'polypeptide(L)'
;MGGFPEPHARAVTPRLIAWPARGDTRAVPTLRDWLREGPFTLGLSSGFFGFFAHAGVVTVLEEEGLRPAQIVGSSAGALVGGLWGAGLPAARLREELLALRREHFWDPFPGLGLLRGRMFRLRLDAMLPVRTFEECPTPIALSAFDVLGWRTAVLSAGPLAPAIHASCAAPFLFQPVRIGARLYSDGGVRDRHGLAGAGTGARVLYHHLTSRSPWRRASSPALRVPRRSGLRAVALEGMPRLGPFRLERASEAMERAADGMRAALSGPA
;
A
#
# COMPACT_ATOMS: atom_id res chain seq x y z
N MET A 1 -11.78 -6.11 -42.50
CA MET A 1 -10.83 -5.88 -41.39
C MET A 1 -11.20 -4.57 -40.72
N GLY A 2 -12.02 -4.64 -39.70
CA GLY A 2 -12.47 -3.46 -38.93
C GLY A 2 -11.72 -3.43 -37.61
N GLY A 3 -10.72 -2.54 -37.51
CA GLY A 3 -10.02 -2.30 -36.26
C GLY A 3 -10.97 -1.63 -35.25
N PHE A 4 -11.20 -2.27 -34.13
CA PHE A 4 -11.85 -1.62 -32.99
C PHE A 4 -10.99 -0.47 -32.53
N PRO A 5 -11.54 0.75 -32.33
CA PRO A 5 -10.77 1.85 -31.79
C PRO A 5 -10.29 1.50 -30.39
N GLU A 6 -8.99 1.63 -30.15
CA GLU A 6 -8.40 1.55 -28.81
C GLU A 6 -9.14 2.53 -27.89
N PRO A 7 -9.59 2.09 -26.70
CA PRO A 7 -10.21 3.01 -25.76
C PRO A 7 -9.14 4.02 -25.31
N HIS A 8 -9.31 5.28 -25.72
CA HIS A 8 -8.47 6.39 -25.29
C HIS A 8 -8.22 6.29 -23.79
N ALA A 9 -6.95 6.19 -23.41
CA ALA A 9 -6.53 6.11 -22.03
C ALA A 9 -7.06 7.34 -21.27
N ARG A 10 -8.08 7.15 -20.44
CA ARG A 10 -8.62 8.23 -19.60
C ARG A 10 -7.49 8.75 -18.72
N ALA A 11 -7.32 10.07 -18.68
CA ALA A 11 -6.37 10.71 -17.80
C ALA A 11 -6.62 10.28 -16.35
N VAL A 12 -5.54 10.00 -15.60
CA VAL A 12 -5.65 9.75 -14.16
C VAL A 12 -5.91 11.08 -13.49
N THR A 13 -7.05 11.20 -12.83
CA THR A 13 -7.39 12.41 -12.09
C THR A 13 -7.05 12.15 -10.62
N PRO A 14 -6.07 12.87 -10.04
CA PRO A 14 -5.82 12.81 -8.63
C PRO A 14 -6.97 13.50 -7.91
N ARG A 15 -7.56 12.81 -6.94
CA ARG A 15 -8.51 13.40 -6.02
C ARG A 15 -7.82 13.57 -4.68
N LEU A 16 -7.41 14.80 -4.39
CA LEU A 16 -6.94 15.15 -3.06
C LEU A 16 -8.15 15.40 -2.15
N ILE A 17 -8.20 14.67 -1.05
CA ILE A 17 -9.23 14.83 -0.03
C ILE A 17 -8.54 15.36 1.21
N ALA A 18 -8.68 16.67 1.42
CA ALA A 18 -8.22 17.35 2.62
C ALA A 18 -9.42 17.60 3.57
N TRP A 19 -9.16 17.52 4.85
CA TRP A 19 -10.10 17.94 5.89
C TRP A 19 -9.66 19.31 6.39
N PRO A 20 -10.39 20.42 6.07
CA PRO A 20 -9.99 21.74 6.50
C PRO A 20 -9.94 21.80 8.03
N ALA A 21 -8.85 22.35 8.56
CA ALA A 21 -8.86 22.88 9.91
C ALA A 21 -9.84 24.08 9.92
N ARG A 22 -10.76 24.12 10.88
CA ARG A 22 -11.73 25.21 11.00
C ARG A 22 -10.98 26.54 11.19
N GLY A 23 -11.14 27.47 10.28
CA GLY A 23 -10.92 28.90 10.55
C GLY A 23 -9.64 29.54 10.01
N ASP A 24 -8.87 28.93 9.08
CA ASP A 24 -7.69 29.60 8.53
C ASP A 24 -7.97 30.25 7.17
N THR A 25 -7.83 31.59 7.10
CA THR A 25 -8.00 32.42 5.89
C THR A 25 -6.68 32.59 5.09
N ARG A 26 -5.59 31.91 5.48
CA ARG A 26 -4.34 31.91 4.74
C ARG A 26 -4.47 31.13 3.45
N ALA A 27 -3.65 31.49 2.44
CA ALA A 27 -3.53 30.72 1.20
C ALA A 27 -3.30 29.23 1.56
N VAL A 28 -4.12 28.34 1.01
CA VAL A 28 -4.03 26.90 1.28
C VAL A 28 -2.67 26.42 0.73
N PRO A 29 -1.77 25.89 1.57
CA PRO A 29 -0.48 25.41 1.12
C PRO A 29 -0.64 24.26 0.12
N THR A 30 0.34 24.05 -0.75
CA THR A 30 0.36 22.85 -1.59
C THR A 30 0.58 21.60 -0.72
N LEU A 31 0.19 20.43 -1.22
CA LEU A 31 0.47 19.17 -0.49
C LEU A 31 1.99 19.00 -0.28
N ARG A 32 2.83 19.42 -1.25
CA ARG A 32 4.29 19.43 -1.09
C ARG A 32 4.74 20.30 0.09
N ASP A 33 4.23 21.52 0.19
CA ASP A 33 4.58 22.43 1.28
C ASP A 33 4.10 21.86 2.61
N TRP A 34 2.87 21.36 2.66
CA TRP A 34 2.35 20.70 3.84
C TRP A 34 3.22 19.53 4.30
N LEU A 35 3.74 18.70 3.40
CA LEU A 35 4.63 17.58 3.76
C LEU A 35 5.99 18.06 4.28
N ARG A 36 6.50 19.20 3.78
CA ARG A 36 7.77 19.81 4.22
C ARG A 36 7.69 20.54 5.55
N GLU A 37 6.51 20.97 5.97
CA GLU A 37 6.32 21.68 7.24
C GLU A 37 6.71 20.88 8.48
N GLY A 38 6.68 19.56 8.43
CA GLY A 38 7.02 18.73 9.58
C GLY A 38 6.86 17.24 9.32
N PRO A 39 7.21 16.41 10.31
CA PRO A 39 7.16 14.96 10.18
C PRO A 39 5.76 14.48 9.86
N PHE A 40 5.66 13.51 8.97
CA PHE A 40 4.40 12.88 8.59
C PHE A 40 4.52 11.35 8.56
N THR A 41 3.40 10.68 8.75
CA THR A 41 3.24 9.24 8.55
C THR A 41 2.73 8.98 7.14
N LEU A 42 3.33 8.05 6.41
CA LEU A 42 2.78 7.56 5.16
C LEU A 42 1.86 6.37 5.44
N GLY A 43 0.56 6.51 5.10
CA GLY A 43 -0.43 5.46 5.17
C GLY A 43 -0.70 4.85 3.79
N LEU A 44 -0.57 3.52 3.66
CA LEU A 44 -0.78 2.80 2.41
C LEU A 44 -1.89 1.75 2.58
N SER A 45 -2.97 1.92 1.80
CA SER A 45 -4.15 1.06 1.93
C SER A 45 -3.95 -0.35 1.38
N SER A 46 -4.81 -1.27 1.83
CA SER A 46 -4.98 -2.58 1.20
C SER A 46 -5.65 -2.44 -0.18
N GLY A 47 -5.26 -3.28 -1.12
CA GLY A 47 -5.90 -3.37 -2.43
C GLY A 47 -5.27 -4.46 -3.30
N PHE A 48 -6.11 -5.33 -3.88
CA PHE A 48 -5.65 -6.45 -4.69
C PHE A 48 -4.85 -5.94 -5.90
N PHE A 49 -3.59 -6.35 -6.02
CA PHE A 49 -2.62 -5.87 -7.03
C PHE A 49 -2.41 -4.33 -7.06
N GLY A 50 -2.83 -3.61 -6.02
CA GLY A 50 -2.65 -2.16 -5.91
C GLY A 50 -1.24 -1.73 -5.52
N PHE A 51 -0.35 -2.67 -5.23
CA PHE A 51 1.04 -2.38 -4.86
C PHE A 51 1.83 -1.69 -5.98
N PHE A 52 1.47 -1.89 -7.24
CA PHE A 52 2.04 -1.14 -8.36
C PHE A 52 1.75 0.37 -8.28
N ALA A 53 0.52 0.73 -7.92
CA ALA A 53 0.18 2.14 -7.72
C ALA A 53 0.89 2.73 -6.49
N HIS A 54 1.00 1.97 -5.39
CA HIS A 54 1.79 2.39 -4.24
C HIS A 54 3.27 2.60 -4.61
N ALA A 55 3.85 1.72 -5.42
CA ALA A 55 5.22 1.86 -5.90
C ALA A 55 5.43 3.16 -6.69
N GLY A 56 4.50 3.53 -7.59
CA GLY A 56 4.55 4.81 -8.29
C GLY A 56 4.52 6.01 -7.34
N VAL A 57 3.69 5.95 -6.29
CA VAL A 57 3.61 7.02 -5.28
C VAL A 57 4.91 7.15 -4.48
N VAL A 58 5.49 6.05 -3.99
CA VAL A 58 6.73 6.12 -3.21
C VAL A 58 7.93 6.52 -4.07
N THR A 59 7.91 6.21 -5.37
CA THR A 59 8.92 6.70 -6.32
C THR A 59 8.95 8.23 -6.34
N VAL A 60 7.80 8.87 -6.45
CA VAL A 60 7.72 10.34 -6.46
C VAL A 60 8.11 10.94 -5.10
N LEU A 61 7.69 10.32 -4.00
CA LEU A 61 8.11 10.78 -2.67
C LEU A 61 9.63 10.71 -2.50
N GLU A 62 10.27 9.66 -3.00
CA GLU A 62 11.72 9.51 -2.97
C GLU A 62 12.43 10.54 -3.86
N GLU A 63 11.97 10.75 -5.10
CA GLU A 63 12.48 11.76 -6.03
C GLU A 63 12.41 13.18 -5.46
N GLU A 64 11.33 13.52 -4.74
CA GLU A 64 11.10 14.82 -4.11
C GLU A 64 11.81 14.98 -2.75
N GLY A 65 12.51 13.93 -2.28
CA GLY A 65 13.14 13.92 -0.96
C GLY A 65 12.17 13.95 0.21
N LEU A 66 10.89 13.59 -0.02
CA LEU A 66 9.83 13.58 0.98
C LEU A 66 9.84 12.24 1.74
N ARG A 67 10.63 12.17 2.79
CA ARG A 67 10.76 10.96 3.63
C ARG A 67 9.77 11.00 4.80
N PRO A 68 8.90 9.97 4.96
CA PRO A 68 8.02 9.89 6.12
C PRO A 68 8.80 9.55 7.40
N ALA A 69 8.33 10.06 8.53
CA ALA A 69 8.83 9.68 9.85
C ALA A 69 8.37 8.28 10.28
N GLN A 70 7.28 7.78 9.69
CA GLN A 70 6.74 6.45 9.91
C GLN A 70 5.99 5.99 8.66
N ILE A 71 6.00 4.68 8.41
CA ILE A 71 5.17 4.06 7.37
C ILE A 71 4.18 3.11 8.04
N VAL A 72 2.91 3.22 7.68
CA VAL A 72 1.88 2.27 8.09
C VAL A 72 1.18 1.70 6.86
N GLY A 73 0.79 0.44 6.91
CA GLY A 73 0.19 -0.17 5.74
C GLY A 73 -0.49 -1.50 6.01
N SER A 74 -1.29 -1.92 5.03
CA SER A 74 -2.02 -3.19 5.04
C SER A 74 -1.94 -3.85 3.67
N SER A 75 -1.69 -5.15 3.60
CA SER A 75 -1.65 -5.95 2.36
C SER A 75 -0.73 -5.32 1.30
N ALA A 76 -1.25 -4.86 0.16
CA ALA A 76 -0.46 -4.16 -0.85
C ALA A 76 0.36 -2.99 -0.29
N GLY A 77 -0.22 -2.25 0.66
CA GLY A 77 0.47 -1.18 1.36
C GLY A 77 1.57 -1.67 2.30
N ALA A 78 1.37 -2.83 2.93
CA ALA A 78 2.40 -3.48 3.74
C ALA A 78 3.58 -3.98 2.89
N LEU A 79 3.30 -4.50 1.71
CA LEU A 79 4.34 -4.94 0.77
C LEU A 79 5.25 -3.77 0.37
N VAL A 80 4.66 -2.71 -0.18
CA VAL A 80 5.44 -1.55 -0.65
C VAL A 80 6.04 -0.77 0.50
N GLY A 81 5.25 -0.47 1.52
CA GLY A 81 5.70 0.27 2.69
C GLY A 81 6.77 -0.48 3.49
N GLY A 82 6.64 -1.81 3.60
CA GLY A 82 7.61 -2.68 4.25
C GLY A 82 8.95 -2.73 3.52
N LEU A 83 8.93 -2.91 2.19
CA LEU A 83 10.15 -2.96 1.37
C LEU A 83 10.85 -1.59 1.32
N TRP A 84 10.10 -0.52 1.05
CA TRP A 84 10.67 0.84 0.97
C TRP A 84 11.15 1.36 2.33
N GLY A 85 10.38 1.13 3.39
CA GLY A 85 10.76 1.50 4.75
C GLY A 85 11.96 0.71 5.29
N ALA A 86 12.16 -0.52 4.80
CA ALA A 86 13.35 -1.32 5.05
C ALA A 86 14.62 -0.78 4.36
N GLY A 87 14.49 0.27 3.52
CA GLY A 87 15.60 0.88 2.80
C GLY A 87 15.80 0.38 1.38
N LEU A 88 14.88 -0.44 0.82
CA LEU A 88 14.94 -0.79 -0.60
C LEU A 88 14.64 0.47 -1.43
N PRO A 89 15.57 0.95 -2.30
CA PRO A 89 15.34 2.13 -3.12
C PRO A 89 14.10 1.96 -4.02
N ALA A 90 13.35 3.05 -4.26
CA ALA A 90 12.12 3.00 -5.05
C ALA A 90 12.38 2.49 -6.49
N ALA A 91 13.54 2.79 -7.08
CA ALA A 91 13.93 2.26 -8.39
C ALA A 91 14.06 0.73 -8.36
N ARG A 92 14.74 0.17 -7.35
CA ARG A 92 14.87 -1.29 -7.19
C ARG A 92 13.52 -1.93 -6.88
N LEU A 93 12.70 -1.31 -6.03
CA LEU A 93 11.33 -1.77 -5.77
C LEU A 93 10.51 -1.85 -7.07
N ARG A 94 10.60 -0.83 -7.94
CA ARG A 94 9.97 -0.82 -9.27
C ARG A 94 10.44 -2.01 -10.11
N GLU A 95 11.74 -2.21 -10.24
CA GLU A 95 12.32 -3.32 -11.02
C GLU A 95 11.82 -4.68 -10.51
N GLU A 96 11.90 -4.90 -9.20
CA GLU A 96 11.49 -6.15 -8.57
C GLU A 96 10.00 -6.47 -8.76
N LEU A 97 9.14 -5.43 -8.67
CA LEU A 97 7.71 -5.60 -8.89
C LEU A 97 7.36 -5.81 -10.36
N LEU A 98 8.05 -5.13 -11.31
CA LEU A 98 7.84 -5.35 -12.75
C LEU A 98 8.37 -6.71 -13.21
N ALA A 99 9.39 -7.23 -12.54
CA ALA A 99 9.90 -8.59 -12.77
C ALA A 99 9.01 -9.69 -12.15
N LEU A 100 7.91 -9.31 -11.45
CA LEU A 100 7.04 -10.27 -10.79
C LEU A 100 6.34 -11.16 -11.81
N ARG A 101 6.45 -12.47 -11.62
CA ARG A 101 5.80 -13.50 -12.42
C ARG A 101 5.00 -14.41 -11.52
N ARG A 102 4.04 -15.12 -12.10
CA ARG A 102 3.19 -16.07 -11.37
C ARG A 102 4.02 -17.12 -10.61
N GLU A 103 5.06 -17.66 -11.20
CA GLU A 103 5.97 -18.65 -10.63
C GLU A 103 6.64 -18.17 -9.32
N HIS A 104 6.80 -16.87 -9.12
CA HIS A 104 7.39 -16.30 -7.91
C HIS A 104 6.49 -16.40 -6.66
N PHE A 105 5.23 -16.76 -6.82
CA PHE A 105 4.28 -16.94 -5.70
C PHE A 105 3.35 -18.15 -5.86
N TRP A 106 3.49 -18.92 -6.94
CA TRP A 106 2.62 -20.05 -7.23
C TRP A 106 3.16 -21.33 -6.62
N ASP A 107 2.66 -21.69 -5.42
CA ASP A 107 3.01 -22.87 -4.65
C ASP A 107 1.77 -23.53 -4.04
N PRO A 108 0.88 -24.13 -4.88
CA PRO A 108 -0.37 -24.72 -4.41
C PRO A 108 -0.13 -25.77 -3.32
N PHE A 109 -0.94 -25.72 -2.28
CA PHE A 109 -0.84 -26.64 -1.16
C PHE A 109 -2.22 -26.83 -0.49
N PRO A 110 -2.59 -28.05 -0.07
CA PRO A 110 -3.84 -28.29 0.66
C PRO A 110 -3.91 -27.54 1.97
N GLY A 111 -5.06 -26.93 2.28
CA GLY A 111 -5.30 -26.24 3.56
C GLY A 111 -6.35 -25.15 3.47
N LEU A 112 -6.23 -24.11 4.31
CA LEU A 112 -7.18 -23.00 4.38
C LEU A 112 -7.03 -21.99 3.23
N GLY A 113 -5.94 -22.05 2.49
CA GLY A 113 -5.67 -21.25 1.29
C GLY A 113 -5.12 -22.10 0.16
N LEU A 114 -5.24 -21.63 -1.08
CA LEU A 114 -4.74 -22.28 -2.28
C LEU A 114 -3.22 -22.38 -2.34
N LEU A 115 -2.51 -21.32 -1.87
CA LEU A 115 -1.06 -21.19 -1.95
C LEU A 115 -0.45 -21.29 -0.56
N ARG A 116 0.65 -22.04 -0.46
CA ARG A 116 1.44 -22.15 0.77
C ARG A 116 2.08 -20.83 1.19
N GLY A 117 2.47 -20.01 0.21
CA GLY A 117 3.13 -18.71 0.40
C GLY A 117 4.64 -18.81 0.67
N ARG A 118 5.25 -20.01 0.53
CA ARG A 118 6.69 -20.20 0.69
C ARG A 118 7.48 -19.44 -0.38
N MET A 119 7.05 -19.53 -1.64
CA MET A 119 7.69 -18.85 -2.76
C MET A 119 7.64 -17.34 -2.59
N PHE A 120 6.47 -16.79 -2.20
CA PHE A 120 6.33 -15.38 -1.88
C PHE A 120 7.25 -14.95 -0.74
N ARG A 121 7.36 -15.77 0.32
CA ARG A 121 8.24 -15.51 1.44
C ARG A 121 9.71 -15.48 1.04
N LEU A 122 10.18 -16.46 0.25
CA LEU A 122 11.54 -16.50 -0.26
C LEU A 122 11.85 -15.25 -1.10
N ARG A 123 10.89 -14.79 -1.89
CA ARG A 123 11.04 -13.56 -2.67
C ARG A 123 11.19 -12.33 -1.76
N LEU A 124 10.39 -12.21 -0.71
CA LEU A 124 10.53 -11.14 0.30
C LEU A 124 11.91 -11.18 0.96
N ASP A 125 12.35 -12.36 1.39
CA ASP A 125 13.67 -12.55 2.01
C ASP A 125 14.81 -12.14 1.08
N ALA A 126 14.67 -12.33 -0.24
CA ALA A 126 15.65 -11.93 -1.23
C ALA A 126 15.65 -10.42 -1.53
N MET A 127 14.51 -9.75 -1.41
CA MET A 127 14.36 -8.32 -1.72
C MET A 127 14.71 -7.43 -0.53
N LEU A 128 14.51 -7.90 0.70
CA LEU A 128 14.68 -7.10 1.91
C LEU A 128 16.16 -6.85 2.24
N PRO A 129 16.60 -5.59 2.34
CA PRO A 129 17.97 -5.25 2.73
C PRO A 129 18.25 -5.51 4.22
N VAL A 130 17.20 -5.57 5.06
CA VAL A 130 17.27 -5.83 6.51
C VAL A 130 16.30 -6.94 6.90
N ARG A 131 16.48 -7.55 8.08
CA ARG A 131 15.71 -8.72 8.49
C ARG A 131 14.60 -8.44 9.51
N THR A 132 14.74 -7.37 10.28
CA THR A 132 13.82 -7.04 11.36
C THR A 132 13.29 -5.61 11.23
N PHE A 133 12.20 -5.31 11.93
CA PHE A 133 11.65 -3.96 12.01
C PHE A 133 12.64 -2.97 12.64
N GLU A 134 13.40 -3.43 13.62
CA GLU A 134 14.34 -2.65 14.40
C GLU A 134 15.52 -2.14 13.54
N GLU A 135 15.86 -2.85 12.48
CA GLU A 135 16.91 -2.49 11.53
C GLU A 135 16.44 -1.53 10.43
N CYS A 136 15.13 -1.27 10.33
CA CYS A 136 14.57 -0.43 9.29
C CYS A 136 14.97 1.04 9.48
N PRO A 137 15.50 1.72 8.44
CA PRO A 137 15.83 3.14 8.51
C PRO A 137 14.61 4.04 8.72
N THR A 138 13.42 3.59 8.33
CA THR A 138 12.15 4.25 8.62
C THR A 138 11.29 3.33 9.48
N PRO A 139 10.76 3.78 10.64
CA PRO A 139 9.83 3.02 11.46
C PRO A 139 8.62 2.54 10.67
N ILE A 140 8.28 1.25 10.80
CA ILE A 140 7.20 0.60 10.07
C ILE A 140 6.20 -0.03 11.05
N ALA A 141 4.90 0.08 10.75
CA ALA A 141 3.88 -0.66 11.47
C ALA A 141 2.85 -1.24 10.48
N LEU A 142 2.75 -2.55 10.40
CA LEU A 142 1.94 -3.26 9.42
C LEU A 142 0.70 -3.88 10.08
N SER A 143 -0.46 -3.69 9.46
CA SER A 143 -1.69 -4.32 9.91
C SER A 143 -1.78 -5.75 9.41
N ALA A 144 -2.12 -6.68 10.31
CA ALA A 144 -2.48 -8.05 9.99
C ALA A 144 -3.78 -8.42 10.72
N PHE A 145 -4.49 -9.44 10.24
CA PHE A 145 -5.65 -10.00 10.91
C PHE A 145 -5.22 -11.17 11.81
N ASP A 146 -5.31 -11.02 13.12
CA ASP A 146 -5.13 -12.11 14.09
C ASP A 146 -6.34 -13.05 14.00
N VAL A 147 -6.13 -14.23 13.41
CA VAL A 147 -7.21 -15.17 13.05
C VAL A 147 -7.91 -15.70 14.32
N LEU A 148 -7.14 -16.04 15.35
CA LEU A 148 -7.69 -16.60 16.60
C LEU A 148 -8.26 -15.51 17.50
N GLY A 149 -7.59 -14.34 17.55
CA GLY A 149 -8.03 -13.19 18.33
C GLY A 149 -9.15 -12.38 17.68
N TRP A 150 -9.51 -12.70 16.41
CA TRP A 150 -10.54 -12.04 15.62
C TRP A 150 -10.44 -10.50 15.59
N ARG A 151 -9.22 -9.98 15.53
CA ARG A 151 -8.93 -8.55 15.65
C ARG A 151 -7.82 -8.11 14.68
N THR A 152 -7.73 -6.79 14.46
CA THR A 152 -6.55 -6.22 13.83
C THR A 152 -5.38 -6.30 14.80
N ALA A 153 -4.25 -6.80 14.33
CA ALA A 153 -2.95 -6.73 14.99
C ALA A 153 -2.06 -5.75 14.23
N VAL A 154 -1.31 -4.94 14.97
CA VAL A 154 -0.26 -4.07 14.41
C VAL A 154 1.08 -4.74 14.69
N LEU A 155 1.80 -5.08 13.64
CA LEU A 155 3.13 -5.71 13.68
C LEU A 155 4.17 -4.62 13.44
N SER A 156 5.04 -4.38 14.41
CA SER A 156 6.06 -3.31 14.38
C SER A 156 7.37 -3.72 15.03
N ALA A 157 7.53 -5.01 15.33
CA ALA A 157 8.74 -5.55 15.95
C ALA A 157 9.02 -6.97 15.46
N GLY A 158 10.28 -7.39 15.52
CA GLY A 158 10.74 -8.73 15.15
C GLY A 158 10.90 -8.93 13.64
N PRO A 159 10.72 -10.17 13.12
CA PRO A 159 11.09 -10.50 11.74
C PRO A 159 10.14 -9.84 10.72
N LEU A 160 10.71 -9.05 9.81
CA LEU A 160 9.97 -8.19 8.87
C LEU A 160 9.29 -8.98 7.74
N ALA A 161 10.00 -9.91 7.09
CA ALA A 161 9.43 -10.67 5.97
C ALA A 161 8.21 -11.53 6.39
N PRO A 162 8.18 -12.22 7.57
CA PRO A 162 6.96 -12.84 8.08
C PRO A 162 5.81 -11.87 8.24
N ALA A 163 6.07 -10.67 8.74
CA ALA A 163 5.04 -9.68 8.99
C ALA A 163 4.43 -9.13 7.68
N ILE A 164 5.27 -8.83 6.67
CA ILE A 164 4.80 -8.45 5.34
C ILE A 164 3.97 -9.58 4.74
N HIS A 165 4.47 -10.82 4.79
CA HIS A 165 3.75 -11.99 4.28
C HIS A 165 2.39 -12.16 4.99
N ALA A 166 2.35 -12.07 6.32
CA ALA A 166 1.12 -12.16 7.10
C ALA A 166 0.10 -11.10 6.69
N SER A 167 0.56 -9.85 6.52
CA SER A 167 -0.29 -8.75 6.06
C SER A 167 -0.82 -8.94 4.64
N CYS A 168 -0.12 -9.70 3.80
CA CYS A 168 -0.49 -10.00 2.40
C CYS A 168 -1.19 -11.36 2.23
N ALA A 169 -1.36 -12.14 3.29
CA ALA A 169 -1.95 -13.47 3.23
C ALA A 169 -3.48 -13.41 3.07
N ALA A 170 -3.92 -13.04 1.86
CA ALA A 170 -5.34 -12.94 1.51
C ALA A 170 -6.08 -14.26 1.77
N PRO A 171 -7.21 -14.25 2.51
CA PRO A 171 -8.00 -15.44 2.79
C PRO A 171 -8.34 -16.22 1.51
N PHE A 172 -8.37 -17.53 1.61
CA PHE A 172 -8.59 -18.48 0.50
C PHE A 172 -7.48 -18.51 -0.56
N LEU A 173 -6.68 -17.43 -0.71
CA LEU A 173 -5.55 -17.41 -1.64
C LEU A 173 -4.28 -17.94 -0.98
N PHE A 174 -3.91 -17.42 0.19
CA PHE A 174 -2.74 -17.87 0.94
C PHE A 174 -3.13 -18.57 2.25
N GLN A 175 -2.28 -19.52 2.64
CA GLN A 175 -2.37 -20.07 4.01
C GLN A 175 -2.13 -18.96 5.02
N PRO A 176 -2.81 -18.99 6.18
CA PRO A 176 -2.48 -18.10 7.28
C PRO A 176 -1.03 -18.27 7.73
N VAL A 177 -0.39 -17.18 8.10
CA VAL A 177 1.03 -17.13 8.48
C VAL A 177 1.19 -17.22 9.99
N ARG A 178 2.01 -18.15 10.45
CA ARG A 178 2.36 -18.26 11.87
C ARG A 178 3.53 -17.34 12.20
N ILE A 179 3.36 -16.48 13.21
CA ILE A 179 4.42 -15.69 13.83
C ILE A 179 4.35 -15.92 15.34
N GLY A 180 5.35 -16.56 15.91
CA GLY A 180 5.31 -17.03 17.29
C GLY A 180 4.14 -17.97 17.56
N ALA A 181 3.37 -17.70 18.58
CA ALA A 181 2.18 -18.48 18.95
C ALA A 181 0.90 -18.05 18.20
N ARG A 182 0.94 -17.03 17.37
CA ARG A 182 -0.23 -16.46 16.69
C ARG A 182 -0.30 -16.83 15.23
N LEU A 183 -1.53 -16.83 14.70
CA LEU A 183 -1.84 -17.09 13.31
C LEU A 183 -2.47 -15.85 12.68
N TYR A 184 -1.88 -15.37 11.58
CA TYR A 184 -2.26 -14.14 10.92
C TYR A 184 -2.70 -14.35 9.48
N SER A 185 -3.61 -13.50 9.02
CA SER A 185 -4.05 -13.39 7.64
C SER A 185 -4.04 -11.91 7.23
N ASP A 186 -4.45 -11.61 5.99
CA ASP A 186 -4.39 -10.30 5.36
C ASP A 186 -5.00 -9.19 6.24
N GLY A 187 -4.23 -8.13 6.44
CA GLY A 187 -4.66 -6.99 7.25
C GLY A 187 -5.90 -6.29 6.72
N GLY A 188 -6.11 -6.30 5.40
CA GLY A 188 -7.28 -5.70 4.76
C GLY A 188 -8.61 -6.37 5.11
N VAL A 189 -8.60 -7.51 5.80
CA VAL A 189 -9.81 -8.14 6.35
C VAL A 189 -10.54 -7.18 7.29
N ARG A 190 -9.81 -6.53 8.22
CA ARG A 190 -10.37 -5.59 9.20
C ARG A 190 -9.81 -4.18 9.13
N ASP A 191 -8.57 -3.99 8.67
CA ASP A 191 -7.96 -2.69 8.45
C ASP A 191 -7.57 -2.49 6.97
N ARG A 192 -8.60 -2.26 6.14
CA ARG A 192 -8.38 -1.97 4.72
C ARG A 192 -7.58 -0.67 4.51
N HIS A 193 -7.71 0.28 5.42
CA HIS A 193 -7.02 1.56 5.31
C HIS A 193 -5.53 1.44 5.65
N GLY A 194 -5.13 0.42 6.41
CA GLY A 194 -3.75 0.26 6.87
C GLY A 194 -3.33 1.34 7.86
N LEU A 195 -4.28 1.93 8.58
CA LEU A 195 -4.05 3.08 9.45
C LEU A 195 -4.03 2.72 10.94
N ALA A 196 -4.24 1.46 11.31
CA ALA A 196 -4.29 1.04 12.72
C ALA A 196 -2.97 1.32 13.48
N GLY A 197 -1.82 1.33 12.76
CA GLY A 197 -0.51 1.66 13.34
C GLY A 197 -0.21 3.17 13.41
N ALA A 198 -1.05 4.02 12.84
CA ALA A 198 -0.81 5.46 12.83
C ALA A 198 -1.25 6.11 14.16
N GLY A 199 -0.34 6.80 14.83
CA GLY A 199 -0.58 7.48 16.10
C GLY A 199 -1.77 8.46 16.05
N THR A 200 -2.51 8.59 17.15
CA THR A 200 -3.59 9.57 17.28
C THR A 200 -3.03 10.98 17.09
N GLY A 201 -3.68 11.81 16.27
CA GLY A 201 -3.21 13.18 15.99
C GLY A 201 -2.03 13.29 15.02
N ALA A 202 -1.48 12.18 14.52
CA ALA A 202 -0.40 12.22 13.54
C ALA A 202 -0.84 12.91 12.24
N ARG A 203 0.09 13.66 11.63
CA ARG A 203 -0.03 14.13 10.24
C ARG A 203 0.15 12.92 9.33
N VAL A 204 -0.83 12.63 8.50
CA VAL A 204 -0.82 11.42 7.66
C VAL A 204 -1.02 11.78 6.20
N LEU A 205 -0.04 11.46 5.36
CA LEU A 205 -0.25 11.32 3.92
C LEU A 205 -0.81 9.92 3.67
N TYR A 206 -2.01 9.82 3.13
CA TYR A 206 -2.69 8.55 2.92
C TYR A 206 -2.95 8.27 1.44
N HIS A 207 -2.30 7.26 0.88
CA HIS A 207 -2.61 6.80 -0.48
C HIS A 207 -3.71 5.74 -0.45
N HIS A 208 -4.89 6.14 -0.91
CA HIS A 208 -6.09 5.33 -0.96
C HIS A 208 -6.25 4.63 -2.31
N LEU A 209 -6.27 3.30 -2.30
CA LEU A 209 -6.60 2.51 -3.49
C LEU A 209 -8.12 2.45 -3.68
N THR A 210 -8.59 3.01 -4.79
CA THR A 210 -10.02 3.03 -5.16
C THR A 210 -10.51 1.69 -5.73
N SER A 211 -9.60 0.72 -5.95
CA SER A 211 -9.91 -0.59 -6.51
C SER A 211 -10.87 -1.38 -5.62
N ARG A 212 -11.89 -1.98 -6.24
CA ARG A 212 -12.83 -2.84 -5.54
C ARG A 212 -12.17 -4.19 -5.26
N SER A 213 -12.24 -4.64 -4.01
CA SER A 213 -11.98 -6.03 -3.68
C SER A 213 -13.15 -6.89 -4.19
N PRO A 214 -12.90 -8.06 -4.81
CA PRO A 214 -13.96 -8.98 -5.22
C PRO A 214 -14.91 -9.38 -4.07
N TRP A 215 -14.42 -9.32 -2.85
CA TRP A 215 -15.10 -9.74 -1.62
C TRP A 215 -15.91 -8.63 -0.93
N ARG A 216 -15.94 -7.40 -1.46
CA ARG A 216 -16.62 -6.27 -0.83
C ARG A 216 -17.68 -5.66 -1.72
N ARG A 217 -18.85 -5.39 -1.13
CA ARG A 217 -19.93 -4.64 -1.80
C ARG A 217 -19.44 -3.21 -2.11
N ALA A 218 -19.89 -2.65 -3.22
CA ALA A 218 -19.53 -1.29 -3.65
C ALA A 218 -19.89 -0.20 -2.63
N SER A 219 -20.92 -0.43 -1.82
CA SER A 219 -21.38 0.47 -0.76
C SER A 219 -20.59 0.39 0.54
N SER A 220 -19.60 -0.53 0.64
CA SER A 220 -18.85 -0.73 1.89
C SER A 220 -18.18 0.56 2.37
N PRO A 221 -18.36 0.97 3.64
CA PRO A 221 -17.66 2.11 4.23
C PRO A 221 -16.14 2.01 4.13
N ALA A 222 -15.60 0.79 4.14
CA ALA A 222 -14.18 0.53 4.01
C ALA A 222 -13.59 0.93 2.63
N LEU A 223 -14.43 1.24 1.64
CA LEU A 223 -14.01 1.75 0.33
C LEU A 223 -13.97 3.30 0.29
N ARG A 224 -14.42 3.96 1.34
CA ARG A 224 -14.40 5.43 1.45
C ARG A 224 -13.13 5.87 2.17
N VAL A 225 -12.63 7.04 1.82
CA VAL A 225 -11.51 7.65 2.57
C VAL A 225 -11.98 7.97 3.99
N PRO A 226 -11.24 7.54 5.02
CA PRO A 226 -11.63 7.79 6.42
C PRO A 226 -11.52 9.27 6.76
N ARG A 227 -12.45 9.77 7.57
CA ARG A 227 -12.40 11.11 8.10
C ARG A 227 -11.52 11.14 9.34
N ARG A 228 -10.39 11.84 9.24
CA ARG A 228 -9.44 11.98 10.35
C ARG A 228 -8.76 13.35 10.28
N SER A 229 -8.66 14.03 11.40
CA SER A 229 -7.86 15.26 11.51
C SER A 229 -6.40 14.98 11.19
N GLY A 230 -5.73 15.89 10.52
CA GLY A 230 -4.33 15.73 10.10
C GLY A 230 -4.10 14.75 8.94
N LEU A 231 -5.16 14.15 8.36
CA LEU A 231 -5.04 13.26 7.22
C LEU A 231 -5.22 14.03 5.91
N ARG A 232 -4.28 13.82 4.99
CA ARG A 232 -4.36 14.24 3.59
C ARG A 232 -4.37 12.97 2.74
N ALA A 233 -5.49 12.73 2.05
CA ALA A 233 -5.64 11.51 1.26
C ALA A 233 -5.49 11.80 -0.23
N VAL A 234 -4.66 11.00 -0.89
CA VAL A 234 -4.53 10.96 -2.34
C VAL A 234 -5.25 9.70 -2.82
N ALA A 235 -6.29 9.87 -3.61
CA ALA A 235 -7.00 8.80 -4.28
C ALA A 235 -6.84 8.98 -5.80
N LEU A 236 -6.28 7.98 -6.47
CA LEU A 236 -6.02 8.01 -7.91
C LEU A 236 -7.14 7.25 -8.61
N GLU A 237 -7.94 7.98 -9.39
CA GLU A 237 -9.03 7.40 -10.18
C GLU A 237 -8.55 7.03 -11.60
N GLY A 238 -9.23 6.10 -12.26
CA GLY A 238 -8.87 5.69 -13.61
C GLY A 238 -7.68 4.76 -13.73
N MET A 239 -7.22 4.19 -12.61
CA MET A 239 -6.11 3.23 -12.59
C MET A 239 -6.45 1.95 -13.35
N PRO A 240 -5.49 1.37 -14.11
CA PRO A 240 -5.69 0.10 -14.79
C PRO A 240 -5.98 -1.01 -13.78
N ARG A 241 -6.88 -1.92 -14.16
CA ARG A 241 -7.17 -3.10 -13.34
C ARG A 241 -6.10 -4.15 -13.57
N LEU A 242 -5.40 -4.49 -12.50
CA LEU A 242 -4.37 -5.50 -12.47
C LEU A 242 -4.83 -6.76 -11.73
N GLY A 243 -4.16 -7.85 -12.00
CA GLY A 243 -4.43 -9.15 -11.37
C GLY A 243 -3.36 -10.16 -11.78
N PRO A 244 -3.39 -11.39 -11.22
CA PRO A 244 -2.35 -12.40 -11.47
C PRO A 244 -2.21 -12.81 -12.93
N PHE A 245 -3.22 -12.53 -13.75
CA PHE A 245 -3.27 -12.83 -15.19
C PHE A 245 -3.26 -11.57 -16.08
N ARG A 246 -3.00 -10.40 -15.50
CA ARG A 246 -3.00 -9.10 -16.19
C ARG A 246 -1.90 -8.22 -15.62
N LEU A 247 -0.65 -8.69 -15.72
CA LEU A 247 0.53 -7.96 -15.25
C LEU A 247 1.16 -7.10 -16.34
N GLU A 248 0.76 -7.26 -17.58
CA GLU A 248 1.28 -6.52 -18.74
C GLU A 248 1.10 -4.99 -18.61
N ARG A 249 0.10 -4.56 -17.85
CA ARG A 249 -0.16 -3.13 -17.60
C ARG A 249 0.44 -2.62 -16.29
N ALA A 250 1.36 -3.36 -15.67
CA ALA A 250 1.95 -2.99 -14.39
C ALA A 250 2.77 -1.69 -14.48
N SER A 251 3.58 -1.54 -15.55
CA SER A 251 4.36 -0.31 -15.78
C SER A 251 3.44 0.89 -15.94
N GLU A 252 2.39 0.76 -16.75
CA GLU A 252 1.37 1.81 -16.94
C GLU A 252 0.74 2.23 -15.59
N ALA A 253 0.43 1.26 -14.73
CA ALA A 253 -0.15 1.55 -13.42
C ALA A 253 0.82 2.33 -12.52
N MET A 254 2.11 1.98 -12.52
CA MET A 254 3.12 2.70 -11.77
C MET A 254 3.32 4.13 -12.29
N GLU A 255 3.43 4.30 -13.61
CA GLU A 255 3.62 5.59 -14.26
C GLU A 255 2.44 6.52 -14.01
N ARG A 256 1.21 6.03 -14.21
CA ARG A 256 0.00 6.80 -13.91
C ARG A 256 -0.11 7.19 -12.45
N ALA A 257 0.31 6.31 -11.53
CA ALA A 257 0.32 6.64 -10.12
C ALA A 257 1.38 7.69 -9.78
N ALA A 258 2.56 7.63 -10.40
CA ALA A 258 3.60 8.64 -10.25
C ALA A 258 3.12 10.01 -10.76
N ASP A 259 2.54 10.07 -11.96
CA ASP A 259 2.00 11.31 -12.53
C ASP A 259 0.88 11.89 -11.66
N GLY A 260 -0.04 11.04 -11.22
CA GLY A 260 -1.10 11.45 -10.30
C GLY A 260 -0.56 11.98 -8.97
N MET A 261 0.51 11.39 -8.44
CA MET A 261 1.15 11.89 -7.21
C MET A 261 1.87 13.22 -7.43
N ARG A 262 2.60 13.40 -8.55
CA ARG A 262 3.22 14.70 -8.91
C ARG A 262 2.17 15.80 -9.02
N ALA A 263 1.05 15.52 -9.69
CA ALA A 263 -0.07 16.45 -9.78
C ALA A 263 -0.67 16.78 -8.40
N ALA A 264 -0.86 15.76 -7.54
CA ALA A 264 -1.36 15.95 -6.19
C ALA A 264 -0.43 16.82 -5.33
N LEU A 265 0.90 16.64 -5.45
CA LEU A 265 1.88 17.46 -4.72
C LEU A 265 1.81 18.94 -5.06
N SER A 266 1.41 19.28 -6.27
CA SER A 266 1.25 20.67 -6.74
C SER A 266 -0.14 21.24 -6.45
N GLY A 267 -1.08 20.40 -6.02
CA GLY A 267 -2.44 20.81 -5.65
C GLY A 267 -2.52 21.33 -4.20
N PRO A 268 -3.64 21.98 -3.84
CA PRO A 268 -3.88 22.47 -2.48
C PRO A 268 -3.95 21.29 -1.48
N ALA A 269 -3.37 21.49 -0.28
CA ALA A 269 -3.28 20.45 0.77
C ALA A 269 -4.61 20.23 1.50
#